data_a0bf944e6cc9fe0b4975bba26806ea41
#
_entry.id   a0bf944e6cc9fe0b4975bba26806ea41
#
_cell.length_a   1.000
_cell.length_b   1.000
_cell.length_c   1.000
_cell.angle_alpha   90.00
_cell.angle_beta   90.00
_cell.angle_gamma   90.00
#
_symmetry.space_group_name_H-M   'P 1'
#
loop_
_entity.id
_entity.type
_entity.pdbx_description
1 polymer ?
#
loop_
_entity_poly.entity_id
_entity_poly.type
_entity_poly.pdbx_seq_one_letter_code
_entity_poly.pdbx_strand_id
1 'polypeptide(L)'
;MRRRTFMTAGIGAGLGIAGAAVLGRSLLENAAPGTMARGELLADGQRLFTGADLAFGTTLSVQVAHRDEKLATIAIEAALDAAKQIDRLMSLHRADSQVMQLNTHGVLQLPDPHLLQVINFSQQLARQTGGAFDITVQPLWQLFTAAAANGALPDADARHAAMAATGWQRLQVDRNRIALEPGMAITLNGVAQGYAVDLARQALAARGITNALLDTGEFGARGEKTPGARWAVGVRDPRDANAMVGVVPMDGRCVATSGDYETFFTPDYLHHHIFDPATGDSPTQLASVTVIAPTGLQADGWSTAFMVLGMERAIAQATTMPEVDLMMVDKAGAVWRSAGFPGAPG
;
A
#
# COMPACT_ATOMS: atom_id res chain seq x y z
N MET A 1 6.72 -22.00 -46.26
CA MET A 1 7.52 -21.65 -45.06
C MET A 1 6.96 -20.36 -44.45
N ARG A 2 6.06 -20.47 -43.45
CA ARG A 2 5.51 -19.33 -42.72
C ARG A 2 6.23 -19.25 -41.37
N ARG A 3 6.98 -18.16 -41.13
CA ARG A 3 7.64 -17.86 -39.86
C ARG A 3 6.57 -17.55 -38.82
N ARG A 4 6.47 -18.39 -37.78
CA ARG A 4 5.71 -18.12 -36.55
C ARG A 4 6.54 -17.15 -35.74
N THR A 5 6.04 -15.92 -35.58
CA THR A 5 6.54 -14.94 -34.60
C THR A 5 6.10 -15.42 -33.25
N PHE A 6 7.04 -15.86 -32.43
CA PHE A 6 6.83 -16.06 -31.00
C PHE A 6 6.73 -14.67 -30.35
N MET A 7 5.54 -14.31 -29.89
CA MET A 7 5.41 -13.25 -28.92
C MET A 7 6.01 -13.79 -27.60
N THR A 8 7.21 -13.35 -27.28
CA THR A 8 7.71 -13.40 -25.91
C THR A 8 6.81 -12.47 -25.09
N ALA A 9 5.90 -13.05 -24.32
CA ALA A 9 5.25 -12.35 -23.23
C ALA A 9 6.35 -12.00 -22.23
N GLY A 10 6.83 -10.78 -22.30
CA GLY A 10 7.65 -10.22 -21.24
C GLY A 10 6.82 -10.29 -19.97
N ILE A 11 7.38 -10.88 -18.92
CA ILE A 11 6.88 -10.76 -17.55
C ILE A 11 7.02 -9.27 -17.24
N GLY A 12 5.98 -8.51 -17.51
CA GLY A 12 5.84 -7.17 -17.00
C GLY A 12 5.79 -7.28 -15.50
N ALA A 13 6.80 -6.76 -14.83
CA ALA A 13 6.69 -6.44 -13.40
C ALA A 13 5.33 -5.75 -13.22
N GLY A 14 4.45 -6.35 -12.41
CA GLY A 14 3.13 -5.81 -12.18
C GLY A 14 3.29 -4.39 -11.65
N LEU A 15 3.01 -3.42 -12.50
CA LEU A 15 2.80 -2.04 -12.08
C LEU A 15 1.51 -2.08 -11.26
N GLY A 16 1.66 -2.10 -9.95
CA GLY A 16 0.55 -1.86 -9.03
C GLY A 16 -0.05 -0.51 -9.39
N ILE A 17 -1.13 -0.51 -10.15
CA ILE A 17 -1.93 0.69 -10.33
C ILE A 17 -2.76 0.80 -9.07
N ALA A 18 -2.16 1.40 -8.03
CA ALA A 18 -2.90 1.84 -6.86
C ALA A 18 -4.10 2.67 -7.33
N GLY A 19 -5.26 2.43 -6.72
CA GLY A 19 -6.53 2.97 -7.15
C GLY A 19 -6.49 4.47 -7.39
N ALA A 20 -6.39 4.87 -8.65
CA ALA A 20 -6.40 6.27 -9.03
C ALA A 20 -7.79 6.85 -8.73
N ALA A 21 -7.83 7.89 -7.92
CA ALA A 21 -9.05 8.67 -7.72
C ALA A 21 -9.56 9.16 -9.08
N VAL A 22 -10.75 8.75 -9.49
CA VAL A 22 -11.33 9.07 -10.81
C VAL A 22 -11.48 10.58 -11.02
N LEU A 23 -11.62 11.35 -9.94
CA LEU A 23 -11.63 12.82 -10.01
C LEU A 23 -10.24 13.45 -10.19
N GLY A 24 -9.16 12.71 -9.94
CA GLY A 24 -7.78 13.14 -10.17
C GLY A 24 -7.20 12.69 -11.51
N ARG A 25 -7.81 11.68 -12.15
CA ARG A 25 -7.26 11.03 -13.35
C ARG A 25 -7.06 12.02 -14.53
N SER A 26 -7.95 12.99 -14.72
CA SER A 26 -7.82 13.98 -15.80
C SER A 26 -6.65 14.97 -15.60
N LEU A 27 -6.17 15.16 -14.37
CA LEU A 27 -5.00 16.00 -14.06
C LEU A 27 -3.71 15.18 -13.98
N LEU A 28 -3.80 13.92 -13.55
CA LEU A 28 -2.67 12.98 -13.53
C LEU A 28 -2.21 12.58 -14.95
N GLU A 29 -3.14 12.50 -15.92
CA GLU A 29 -2.82 12.23 -17.33
C GLU A 29 -1.91 13.31 -17.95
N ASN A 30 -1.79 14.49 -17.32
CA ASN A 30 -0.95 15.59 -17.80
C ASN A 30 0.36 15.81 -17.02
N ALA A 31 0.58 15.09 -15.91
CA ALA A 31 1.83 15.18 -15.16
C ALA A 31 2.68 13.91 -15.40
N ALA A 32 3.63 13.98 -16.31
CA ALA A 32 4.64 12.94 -16.47
C ALA A 32 5.50 12.87 -15.19
N PRO A 33 6.06 11.69 -14.83
CA PRO A 33 6.98 11.56 -13.70
C PRO A 33 8.12 12.61 -13.79
N GLY A 34 8.42 13.25 -12.66
CA GLY A 34 9.40 14.34 -12.61
C GLY A 34 8.89 15.70 -13.10
N THR A 35 7.58 15.86 -13.34
CA THR A 35 7.00 17.12 -13.81
C THR A 35 6.04 17.73 -12.78
N MET A 36 5.93 19.07 -12.85
CA MET A 36 4.96 19.85 -12.07
C MET A 36 3.89 20.39 -13.02
N ALA A 37 2.64 20.17 -12.68
CA ALA A 37 1.50 20.73 -13.41
C ALA A 37 0.85 21.84 -12.60
N ARG A 38 0.62 22.97 -13.27
CA ARG A 38 -0.18 24.08 -12.76
C ARG A 38 -1.65 23.86 -13.19
N GLY A 39 -2.50 23.53 -12.22
CA GLY A 39 -3.89 23.22 -12.45
C GLY A 39 -4.82 24.45 -12.41
N GLU A 40 -6.09 24.17 -12.15
CA GLU A 40 -7.16 25.16 -12.13
C GLU A 40 -7.03 26.22 -11.02
N LEU A 41 -7.57 27.39 -11.28
CA LEU A 41 -7.81 28.40 -10.24
C LEU A 41 -9.08 28.00 -9.49
N LEU A 42 -8.96 27.86 -8.18
CA LEU A 42 -10.07 27.48 -7.29
C LEU A 42 -10.90 28.70 -6.90
N ALA A 43 -12.15 28.46 -6.46
CA ALA A 43 -13.12 29.51 -6.17
C ALA A 43 -12.68 30.50 -5.06
N ASP A 44 -11.78 30.08 -4.17
CA ASP A 44 -11.23 30.90 -3.07
C ASP A 44 -9.96 31.68 -3.45
N GLY A 45 -9.59 31.65 -4.73
CA GLY A 45 -8.39 32.31 -5.27
C GLY A 45 -7.10 31.54 -5.05
N GLN A 46 -7.14 30.32 -4.49
CA GLN A 46 -6.03 29.39 -4.53
C GLN A 46 -5.92 28.75 -5.93
N ARG A 47 -4.79 28.12 -6.19
CA ARG A 47 -4.59 27.31 -7.39
C ARG A 47 -4.19 25.90 -6.99
N LEU A 48 -4.65 24.93 -7.75
CA LEU A 48 -4.22 23.55 -7.60
C LEU A 48 -2.89 23.36 -8.31
N PHE A 49 -1.90 22.84 -7.59
CA PHE A 49 -0.61 22.40 -8.12
C PHE A 49 -0.49 20.90 -7.95
N THR A 50 0.05 20.21 -8.95
CA THR A 50 0.22 18.75 -8.92
C THR A 50 1.65 18.40 -9.31
N GLY A 51 2.31 17.59 -8.48
CA GLY A 51 3.57 16.95 -8.84
C GLY A 51 3.40 15.45 -8.86
N ALA A 52 4.13 14.79 -9.73
CA ALA A 52 4.15 13.34 -9.84
C ALA A 52 5.58 12.80 -9.98
N ASP A 53 5.83 11.61 -9.47
CA ASP A 53 7.12 10.90 -9.59
C ASP A 53 6.88 9.38 -9.52
N LEU A 54 7.94 8.58 -9.66
CA LEU A 54 7.90 7.12 -9.60
C LEU A 54 8.56 6.61 -8.32
N ALA A 55 7.88 5.75 -7.59
CA ALA A 55 8.43 4.92 -6.52
C ALA A 55 7.51 3.71 -6.26
N PHE A 56 7.98 2.70 -5.56
CA PHE A 56 7.22 1.46 -5.26
C PHE A 56 6.66 0.76 -6.50
N GLY A 57 7.25 0.98 -7.68
CA GLY A 57 6.75 0.45 -8.94
C GLY A 57 5.47 1.12 -9.48
N THR A 58 5.04 2.24 -8.90
CA THR A 58 3.85 3.00 -9.30
C THR A 58 4.12 4.50 -9.42
N THR A 59 3.14 5.24 -9.93
CA THR A 59 3.17 6.70 -9.96
C THR A 59 2.70 7.24 -8.60
N LEU A 60 3.54 8.06 -7.99
CA LEU A 60 3.16 8.88 -6.83
C LEU A 60 2.61 10.21 -7.32
N SER A 61 1.66 10.78 -6.60
CA SER A 61 1.18 12.14 -6.86
C SER A 61 0.90 12.93 -5.59
N VAL A 62 1.16 14.23 -5.66
CA VAL A 62 0.87 15.18 -4.58
C VAL A 62 0.17 16.39 -5.20
N GLN A 63 -1.04 16.65 -4.73
CA GLN A 63 -1.83 17.81 -5.09
C GLN A 63 -1.86 18.80 -3.92
N VAL A 64 -1.58 20.06 -4.19
CA VAL A 64 -1.57 21.15 -3.19
C VAL A 64 -2.43 22.29 -3.68
N ALA A 65 -3.40 22.72 -2.86
CA ALA A 65 -4.15 23.96 -3.08
C ALA A 65 -3.44 25.10 -2.34
N HIS A 66 -2.88 26.08 -3.07
CA HIS A 66 -2.13 27.21 -2.51
C HIS A 66 -2.17 28.45 -3.41
N ARG A 67 -1.87 29.62 -2.84
CA ARG A 67 -1.76 30.88 -3.61
C ARG A 67 -0.37 31.11 -4.16
N ASP A 68 0.65 30.70 -3.43
CA ASP A 68 2.06 30.84 -3.80
C ASP A 68 2.53 29.58 -4.53
N GLU A 69 2.80 29.73 -5.83
CA GLU A 69 3.28 28.67 -6.70
C GLU A 69 4.66 28.14 -6.28
N LYS A 70 5.58 29.04 -5.91
CA LYS A 70 6.93 28.66 -5.53
C LYS A 70 6.94 27.81 -4.26
N LEU A 71 6.15 28.22 -3.26
CA LEU A 71 6.01 27.47 -2.02
C LEU A 71 5.36 26.11 -2.27
N ALA A 72 4.28 26.05 -3.08
CA ALA A 72 3.61 24.81 -3.44
C ALA A 72 4.58 23.84 -4.14
N THR A 73 5.37 24.32 -5.11
CA THR A 73 6.36 23.51 -5.83
C THR A 73 7.40 22.91 -4.88
N ILE A 74 8.05 23.75 -4.04
CA ILE A 74 9.05 23.28 -3.07
C ILE A 74 8.45 22.26 -2.08
N ALA A 75 7.20 22.47 -1.67
CA ALA A 75 6.53 21.57 -0.73
C ALA A 75 6.19 20.22 -1.37
N ILE A 76 5.72 20.21 -2.62
CA ILE A 76 5.42 19.00 -3.38
C ILE A 76 6.70 18.19 -3.62
N GLU A 77 7.79 18.83 -4.09
CA GLU A 77 9.07 18.17 -4.29
C GLU A 77 9.56 17.49 -3.01
N ALA A 78 9.49 18.18 -1.88
CA ALA A 78 9.89 17.62 -0.60
C ALA A 78 9.01 16.46 -0.13
N ALA A 79 7.70 16.49 -0.42
CA ALA A 79 6.80 15.37 -0.11
C ALA A 79 7.10 14.14 -0.97
N LEU A 80 7.32 14.34 -2.28
CA LEU A 80 7.71 13.27 -3.19
C LEU A 80 9.08 12.67 -2.81
N ASP A 81 10.05 13.50 -2.43
CA ASP A 81 11.37 13.04 -1.98
C ASP A 81 11.31 12.23 -0.69
N ALA A 82 10.46 12.63 0.26
CA ALA A 82 10.22 11.88 1.48
C ALA A 82 9.63 10.48 1.19
N ALA A 83 8.66 10.39 0.28
CA ALA A 83 8.09 9.11 -0.14
C ALA A 83 9.13 8.23 -0.87
N LYS A 84 9.91 8.81 -1.79
CA LYS A 84 10.99 8.10 -2.49
C LYS A 84 12.11 7.62 -1.56
N GLN A 85 12.35 8.30 -0.44
CA GLN A 85 13.29 7.82 0.58
C GLN A 85 12.86 6.46 1.13
N ILE A 86 11.57 6.26 1.37
CA ILE A 86 11.06 4.98 1.89
C ILE A 86 11.18 3.88 0.85
N ASP A 87 10.89 4.16 -0.43
CA ASP A 87 11.15 3.21 -1.51
C ASP A 87 12.64 2.80 -1.57
N ARG A 88 13.58 3.76 -1.49
CA ARG A 88 15.02 3.45 -1.45
C ARG A 88 15.43 2.55 -0.28
N LEU A 89 14.77 2.69 0.86
CA LEU A 89 15.08 1.89 2.06
C LEU A 89 14.44 0.50 2.04
N MET A 90 13.22 0.38 1.52
CA MET A 90 12.32 -0.75 1.78
C MET A 90 11.95 -1.57 0.55
N SER A 91 12.29 -1.11 -0.67
CA SER A 91 11.93 -1.80 -1.92
C SER A 91 12.62 -3.17 -2.04
N LEU A 92 11.84 -4.18 -2.44
CA LEU A 92 12.35 -5.50 -2.81
C LEU A 92 12.97 -5.54 -4.22
N HIS A 93 12.82 -4.47 -5.00
CA HIS A 93 13.31 -4.36 -6.37
C HIS A 93 14.62 -3.58 -6.49
N ARG A 94 15.14 -3.07 -5.37
CA ARG A 94 16.39 -2.31 -5.30
C ARG A 94 17.42 -3.09 -4.51
N ALA A 95 18.48 -3.54 -5.20
CA ALA A 95 19.56 -4.31 -4.56
C ALA A 95 20.29 -3.53 -3.44
N ASP A 96 20.26 -2.20 -3.51
CA ASP A 96 20.85 -1.27 -2.54
C ASP A 96 19.92 -0.90 -1.37
N SER A 97 18.66 -1.37 -1.35
CA SER A 97 17.76 -1.14 -0.22
C SER A 97 18.20 -1.91 1.02
N GLN A 98 17.89 -1.37 2.21
CA GLN A 98 18.20 -2.06 3.47
C GLN A 98 17.42 -3.37 3.64
N VAL A 99 16.19 -3.46 3.12
CA VAL A 99 15.40 -4.70 3.12
C VAL A 99 16.07 -5.76 2.26
N MET A 100 16.57 -5.42 1.07
CA MET A 100 17.28 -6.38 0.22
C MET A 100 18.62 -6.79 0.82
N GLN A 101 19.36 -5.87 1.44
CA GLN A 101 20.59 -6.22 2.19
C GLN A 101 20.29 -7.18 3.33
N LEU A 102 19.24 -6.93 4.13
CA LEU A 102 18.80 -7.83 5.19
C LEU A 102 18.41 -9.20 4.65
N ASN A 103 17.58 -9.26 3.61
CA ASN A 103 17.15 -10.52 2.99
C ASN A 103 18.30 -11.30 2.35
N THR A 104 19.32 -10.61 1.83
CA THR A 104 20.50 -11.26 1.21
C THR A 104 21.50 -11.79 2.21
N HIS A 105 21.75 -11.03 3.28
CA HIS A 105 22.81 -11.33 4.23
C HIS A 105 22.31 -11.92 5.56
N GLY A 106 21.00 -11.93 5.80
CA GLY A 106 20.38 -12.39 7.04
C GLY A 106 20.60 -11.44 8.23
N VAL A 107 21.46 -10.43 8.09
CA VAL A 107 21.76 -9.46 9.14
C VAL A 107 21.97 -8.07 8.54
N LEU A 108 21.36 -7.07 9.17
CA LEU A 108 21.57 -5.65 8.87
C LEU A 108 22.11 -4.95 10.13
N GLN A 109 23.24 -4.29 10.00
CA GLN A 109 23.83 -3.48 11.08
C GLN A 109 23.42 -2.02 10.90
N LEU A 110 23.20 -1.31 12.01
CA LEU A 110 22.84 0.11 12.05
C LEU A 110 21.66 0.45 11.09
N PRO A 111 20.51 -0.20 11.25
CA PRO A 111 19.35 0.04 10.41
C PRO A 111 18.90 1.50 10.51
N ASP A 112 18.39 2.02 9.40
CA ASP A 112 17.80 3.35 9.35
C ASP A 112 16.64 3.45 10.34
N PRO A 113 16.48 4.56 11.08
CA PRO A 113 15.37 4.76 12.02
C PRO A 113 13.98 4.57 11.41
N HIS A 114 13.77 4.92 10.15
CA HIS A 114 12.51 4.69 9.45
C HIS A 114 12.23 3.20 9.24
N LEU A 115 13.24 2.42 8.88
CA LEU A 115 13.11 0.96 8.76
C LEU A 115 12.77 0.33 10.10
N LEU A 116 13.44 0.73 11.18
CA LEU A 116 13.14 0.26 12.54
C LEU A 116 11.71 0.60 12.96
N GLN A 117 11.24 1.80 12.66
CA GLN A 117 9.87 2.21 12.99
C GLN A 117 8.84 1.32 12.31
N VAL A 118 9.00 1.05 11.02
CA VAL A 118 8.07 0.22 10.25
C VAL A 118 8.12 -1.24 10.71
N ILE A 119 9.29 -1.81 10.96
CA ILE A 119 9.44 -3.19 11.45
C ILE A 119 8.84 -3.34 12.86
N ASN A 120 9.09 -2.39 13.77
CA ASN A 120 8.52 -2.42 15.12
C ASN A 120 6.98 -2.34 15.08
N PHE A 121 6.42 -1.46 14.25
CA PHE A 121 4.98 -1.41 14.01
C PHE A 121 4.46 -2.76 13.48
N SER A 122 5.15 -3.34 12.49
CA SER A 122 4.78 -4.63 11.90
C SER A 122 4.77 -5.77 12.91
N GLN A 123 5.76 -5.84 13.81
CA GLN A 123 5.78 -6.81 14.90
C GLN A 123 4.67 -6.57 15.93
N GLN A 124 4.31 -5.32 16.20
CA GLN A 124 3.17 -5.00 17.05
C GLN A 124 1.86 -5.45 16.40
N LEU A 125 1.67 -5.16 15.11
CA LEU A 125 0.50 -5.58 14.35
C LEU A 125 0.39 -7.11 14.27
N ALA A 126 1.52 -7.81 14.06
CA ALA A 126 1.57 -9.28 14.10
C ALA A 126 1.08 -9.83 15.44
N ARG A 127 1.52 -9.24 16.57
CA ARG A 127 1.03 -9.61 17.91
C ARG A 127 -0.47 -9.39 18.06
N GLN A 128 -0.98 -8.23 17.64
CA GLN A 128 -2.40 -7.86 17.76
C GLN A 128 -3.32 -8.74 16.91
N THR A 129 -2.81 -9.24 15.77
CA THR A 129 -3.58 -10.08 14.83
C THR A 129 -3.36 -11.59 15.03
N GLY A 130 -2.55 -11.98 16.04
CA GLY A 130 -2.19 -13.39 16.26
C GLY A 130 -1.39 -14.00 15.10
N GLY A 131 -0.63 -13.14 14.38
CA GLY A 131 0.22 -13.55 13.25
C GLY A 131 -0.49 -13.52 11.88
N ALA A 132 -1.74 -13.05 11.80
CA ALA A 132 -2.41 -12.87 10.50
C ALA A 132 -1.66 -11.85 9.62
N PHE A 133 -1.12 -10.79 10.22
CA PHE A 133 -0.14 -9.93 9.57
C PHE A 133 1.27 -10.40 9.92
N ASP A 134 2.07 -10.77 8.93
CA ASP A 134 3.45 -11.20 9.15
C ASP A 134 4.34 -10.75 7.99
N ILE A 135 5.29 -9.87 8.27
CA ILE A 135 6.24 -9.38 7.25
C ILE A 135 7.25 -10.43 6.80
N THR A 136 7.33 -11.57 7.48
CA THR A 136 8.25 -12.67 7.13
C THR A 136 7.66 -13.65 6.09
N VAL A 137 6.53 -13.33 5.46
CA VAL A 137 5.90 -14.15 4.39
C VAL A 137 6.62 -14.08 3.05
N GLN A 138 7.73 -13.36 2.94
CA GLN A 138 8.47 -13.23 1.70
C GLN A 138 8.91 -14.56 1.07
N PRO A 139 9.27 -15.62 1.79
CA PRO A 139 9.55 -16.94 1.22
C PRO A 139 8.34 -17.56 0.50
N LEU A 140 7.11 -17.36 1.03
CA LEU A 140 5.87 -17.80 0.36
C LEU A 140 5.67 -17.05 -0.95
N TRP A 141 5.83 -15.71 -0.92
CA TRP A 141 5.69 -14.88 -2.12
C TRP A 141 6.69 -15.30 -3.21
N GLN A 142 7.95 -15.54 -2.86
CA GLN A 142 8.98 -16.00 -3.80
C GLN A 142 8.64 -17.35 -4.40
N LEU A 143 8.16 -18.29 -3.56
CA LEU A 143 7.76 -19.63 -3.98
C LEU A 143 6.60 -19.59 -5.00
N PHE A 144 5.53 -18.86 -4.68
CA PHE A 144 4.37 -18.74 -5.58
C PHE A 144 4.73 -18.03 -6.89
N THR A 145 5.56 -16.98 -6.83
CA THR A 145 6.05 -16.28 -8.02
C THR A 145 6.86 -17.20 -8.92
N ALA A 146 7.75 -18.01 -8.34
CA ALA A 146 8.57 -18.96 -9.10
C ALA A 146 7.71 -20.09 -9.72
N ALA A 147 6.72 -20.60 -9.01
CA ALA A 147 5.79 -21.60 -9.53
C ALA A 147 4.92 -21.04 -10.65
N ALA A 148 4.36 -19.84 -10.47
CA ALA A 148 3.52 -19.17 -11.47
C ALA A 148 4.29 -18.85 -12.76
N ALA A 149 5.57 -18.57 -12.72
CA ALA A 149 6.42 -18.40 -13.90
C ALA A 149 6.48 -19.66 -14.79
N ASN A 150 6.19 -20.82 -14.21
CA ASN A 150 6.08 -22.11 -14.90
C ASN A 150 4.62 -22.55 -15.14
N GLY A 151 3.64 -21.67 -14.91
CA GLY A 151 2.23 -21.95 -15.10
C GLY A 151 1.67 -22.94 -14.07
N ALA A 152 2.27 -23.04 -12.88
CA ALA A 152 1.90 -23.98 -11.83
C ALA A 152 1.69 -23.29 -10.47
N LEU A 153 1.07 -23.98 -9.53
CA LEU A 153 1.11 -23.66 -8.11
C LEU A 153 2.20 -24.49 -7.41
N PRO A 154 2.75 -24.00 -6.29
CA PRO A 154 3.73 -24.78 -5.54
C PRO A 154 3.11 -26.06 -4.94
N ASP A 155 3.89 -27.13 -4.86
CA ASP A 155 3.49 -28.34 -4.18
C ASP A 155 3.43 -28.17 -2.65
N ALA A 156 2.88 -29.17 -1.96
CA ALA A 156 2.67 -29.12 -0.52
C ALA A 156 4.00 -29.08 0.27
N ASP A 157 5.02 -29.80 -0.18
CA ASP A 157 6.29 -29.89 0.52
C ASP A 157 7.04 -28.55 0.41
N ALA A 158 7.05 -27.95 -0.78
CA ALA A 158 7.63 -26.62 -0.99
C ALA A 158 6.91 -25.54 -0.15
N ARG A 159 5.57 -25.62 -0.06
CA ARG A 159 4.82 -24.70 0.82
C ARG A 159 5.15 -24.89 2.28
N HIS A 160 5.23 -26.12 2.77
CA HIS A 160 5.64 -26.42 4.15
C HIS A 160 7.05 -25.88 4.44
N ALA A 161 7.98 -26.02 3.50
CA ALA A 161 9.33 -25.48 3.66
C ALA A 161 9.32 -23.94 3.73
N ALA A 162 8.54 -23.25 2.90
CA ALA A 162 8.40 -21.79 2.94
C ALA A 162 7.70 -21.32 4.23
N MET A 163 6.65 -22.03 4.68
CA MET A 163 6.01 -21.76 5.98
C MET A 163 7.00 -21.93 7.15
N ALA A 164 7.85 -22.95 7.12
CA ALA A 164 8.89 -23.14 8.15
C ALA A 164 9.90 -21.98 8.19
N ALA A 165 10.09 -21.25 7.09
CA ALA A 165 10.90 -20.02 7.02
C ALA A 165 10.12 -18.75 7.36
N THR A 166 8.81 -18.83 7.67
CA THR A 166 7.94 -17.71 8.05
C THR A 166 7.69 -17.72 9.56
N GLY A 167 7.70 -16.56 10.22
CA GLY A 167 7.40 -16.46 11.65
C GLY A 167 8.00 -15.19 12.27
N TRP A 168 7.17 -14.16 12.44
CA TRP A 168 7.56 -12.85 12.98
C TRP A 168 8.24 -12.89 14.35
N GLN A 169 7.94 -13.91 15.18
CA GLN A 169 8.53 -14.07 16.50
C GLN A 169 10.04 -14.35 16.46
N ARG A 170 10.52 -14.87 15.33
CA ARG A 170 11.94 -15.23 15.11
C ARG A 170 12.76 -14.09 14.51
N LEU A 171 12.08 -13.01 14.06
CA LEU A 171 12.73 -11.79 13.61
C LEU A 171 13.30 -11.03 14.81
N GLN A 172 14.62 -10.99 14.92
CA GLN A 172 15.31 -10.29 15.99
C GLN A 172 15.54 -8.83 15.60
N VAL A 173 15.06 -7.90 16.42
CA VAL A 173 15.15 -6.46 16.15
C VAL A 173 15.65 -5.74 17.39
N ASP A 174 16.76 -5.04 17.26
CA ASP A 174 17.21 -4.04 18.21
C ASP A 174 17.63 -2.74 17.47
N ARG A 175 17.92 -1.68 18.23
CA ARG A 175 18.24 -0.36 17.66
C ARG A 175 19.47 -0.35 16.74
N ASN A 176 20.37 -1.31 16.87
CA ASN A 176 21.64 -1.35 16.14
C ASN A 176 21.71 -2.51 15.15
N ARG A 177 20.77 -3.46 15.22
CA ARG A 177 20.85 -4.69 14.45
C ARG A 177 19.46 -5.28 14.20
N ILE A 178 19.25 -5.76 12.98
CA ILE A 178 18.14 -6.65 12.62
C ILE A 178 18.74 -7.97 12.14
N ALA A 179 18.16 -9.11 12.56
CA ALA A 179 18.62 -10.42 12.11
C ALA A 179 17.48 -11.37 11.80
N LEU A 180 17.67 -12.12 10.73
CA LEU A 180 16.81 -13.19 10.25
C LEU A 180 17.45 -14.54 10.57
N GLU A 181 16.64 -15.56 10.87
CA GLU A 181 17.12 -16.94 10.88
C GLU A 181 17.37 -17.45 9.45
N PRO A 182 18.16 -18.53 9.27
CA PRO A 182 18.40 -19.09 7.94
C PRO A 182 17.11 -19.42 7.18
N GLY A 183 17.01 -18.98 5.93
CA GLY A 183 15.87 -19.16 5.06
C GLY A 183 14.76 -18.12 5.21
N MET A 184 14.76 -17.33 6.27
CA MET A 184 13.80 -16.22 6.44
C MET A 184 14.11 -15.06 5.48
N ALA A 185 13.07 -14.37 5.08
CA ALA A 185 13.13 -13.09 4.36
C ALA A 185 11.90 -12.25 4.72
N ILE A 186 12.01 -10.93 4.61
CA ILE A 186 10.91 -10.02 4.91
C ILE A 186 10.42 -9.26 3.68
N THR A 187 9.17 -8.87 3.71
CA THR A 187 8.56 -7.87 2.83
C THR A 187 7.87 -6.79 3.65
N LEU A 188 7.95 -5.55 3.18
CA LEU A 188 7.24 -4.42 3.79
C LEU A 188 6.17 -3.84 2.85
N ASN A 189 5.80 -4.58 1.79
CA ASN A 189 4.85 -4.10 0.77
C ASN A 189 3.46 -3.76 1.33
N GLY A 190 3.06 -4.36 2.44
CA GLY A 190 1.77 -4.07 3.09
C GLY A 190 1.83 -2.98 4.17
N VAL A 191 2.90 -2.14 4.19
CA VAL A 191 3.05 -1.06 5.19
C VAL A 191 3.92 0.11 4.69
N ALA A 192 4.77 -0.11 3.70
CA ALA A 192 5.75 0.89 3.28
C ALA A 192 5.11 2.08 2.57
N GLN A 193 4.10 1.85 1.74
CA GLN A 193 3.39 2.91 1.01
C GLN A 193 2.57 3.78 1.97
N GLY A 194 1.89 3.17 2.95
CA GLY A 194 1.21 3.90 4.01
C GLY A 194 2.17 4.76 4.84
N TYR A 195 3.34 4.24 5.18
CA TYR A 195 4.34 5.03 5.90
C TYR A 195 4.91 6.18 5.04
N ALA A 196 5.05 5.97 3.74
CA ALA A 196 5.46 7.01 2.79
C ALA A 196 4.45 8.17 2.73
N VAL A 197 3.13 7.87 2.78
CA VAL A 197 2.07 8.90 2.94
C VAL A 197 2.32 9.75 4.18
N ASP A 198 2.61 9.12 5.31
CA ASP A 198 2.79 9.84 6.59
C ASP A 198 3.98 10.81 6.52
N LEU A 199 5.10 10.38 5.96
CA LEU A 199 6.28 11.24 5.81
C LEU A 199 6.04 12.36 4.80
N ALA A 200 5.37 12.08 3.69
CA ALA A 200 5.00 13.09 2.70
C ALA A 200 4.04 14.14 3.31
N ARG A 201 3.05 13.71 4.13
CA ARG A 201 2.17 14.62 4.88
C ARG A 201 2.95 15.50 5.86
N GLN A 202 3.94 14.92 6.56
CA GLN A 202 4.81 15.68 7.46
C GLN A 202 5.67 16.70 6.72
N ALA A 203 6.22 16.34 5.56
CA ALA A 203 7.01 17.24 4.72
C ALA A 203 6.21 18.45 4.23
N LEU A 204 4.94 18.24 3.86
CA LEU A 204 4.00 19.33 3.52
C LEU A 204 3.68 20.21 4.73
N ALA A 205 3.39 19.58 5.88
CA ALA A 205 3.09 20.30 7.12
C ALA A 205 4.25 21.20 7.57
N ALA A 206 5.49 20.71 7.52
CA ALA A 206 6.69 21.44 7.88
C ALA A 206 6.92 22.68 7.00
N ARG A 207 6.28 22.75 5.83
CA ARG A 207 6.31 23.90 4.90
C ARG A 207 5.05 24.76 4.95
N GLY A 208 4.18 24.54 5.94
CA GLY A 208 2.97 25.33 6.13
C GLY A 208 1.82 25.01 5.14
N ILE A 209 1.92 23.93 4.37
CA ILE A 209 0.83 23.48 3.48
C ILE A 209 -0.30 22.92 4.33
N THR A 210 -1.48 23.52 4.20
CA THR A 210 -2.70 23.12 4.93
C THR A 210 -3.65 22.29 4.10
N ASN A 211 -3.64 22.43 2.77
CA ASN A 211 -4.61 21.82 1.86
C ASN A 211 -3.88 20.98 0.81
N ALA A 212 -3.96 19.66 0.93
CA ALA A 212 -3.30 18.72 0.02
C ALA A 212 -3.99 17.37 -0.03
N LEU A 213 -3.86 16.69 -1.18
CA LEU A 213 -4.16 15.27 -1.37
C LEU A 213 -2.88 14.58 -1.84
N LEU A 214 -2.55 13.45 -1.22
CA LEU A 214 -1.38 12.62 -1.54
C LEU A 214 -1.85 11.23 -1.95
N ASP A 215 -1.17 10.69 -2.97
CA ASP A 215 -1.26 9.33 -3.42
C ASP A 215 0.16 8.77 -3.55
N THR A 216 0.51 7.82 -2.70
CA THR A 216 1.80 7.11 -2.74
C THR A 216 1.61 5.62 -3.01
N GLY A 217 0.46 5.26 -3.60
CA GLY A 217 -0.13 3.93 -3.61
C GLY A 217 -1.24 3.82 -2.58
N GLU A 218 -1.08 4.56 -1.48
CA GLU A 218 -2.09 4.79 -0.46
C GLU A 218 -2.37 6.28 -0.32
N PHE A 219 -3.53 6.64 0.26
CA PHE A 219 -4.01 8.02 0.26
C PHE A 219 -3.89 8.70 1.61
N GLY A 220 -3.49 9.96 1.58
CA GLY A 220 -3.57 10.87 2.71
C GLY A 220 -4.05 12.25 2.28
N ALA A 221 -4.73 12.96 3.17
CA ALA A 221 -5.16 14.33 2.90
C ALA A 221 -4.82 15.26 4.07
N ARG A 222 -4.78 16.55 3.75
CA ARG A 222 -4.71 17.67 4.71
C ARG A 222 -5.76 18.70 4.32
N GLY A 223 -6.53 19.17 5.29
CA GLY A 223 -7.54 20.20 5.07
C GLY A 223 -8.56 19.85 4.00
N GLU A 224 -8.98 20.87 3.25
CA GLU A 224 -10.01 20.77 2.24
C GLU A 224 -9.47 21.20 0.86
N LYS A 225 -10.08 20.73 -0.23
CA LYS A 225 -9.72 21.16 -1.59
C LYS A 225 -10.05 22.65 -1.79
N THR A 226 -11.23 23.04 -1.33
CA THR A 226 -11.69 24.43 -1.20
C THR A 226 -12.56 24.53 0.07
N PRO A 227 -12.79 25.73 0.62
CA PRO A 227 -13.68 25.88 1.78
C PRO A 227 -15.04 25.17 1.59
N GLY A 228 -15.34 24.21 2.47
CA GLY A 228 -16.55 23.39 2.42
C GLY A 228 -16.53 22.24 1.41
N ALA A 229 -15.46 22.04 0.64
CA ALA A 229 -15.30 20.93 -0.29
C ALA A 229 -14.10 20.07 0.08
N ARG A 230 -14.37 18.92 0.72
CA ARG A 230 -13.34 17.95 1.10
C ARG A 230 -12.67 17.32 -0.13
N TRP A 231 -11.44 16.89 0.05
CA TRP A 231 -10.81 15.93 -0.84
C TRP A 231 -11.62 14.63 -0.85
N ALA A 232 -11.62 13.90 -1.95
CA ALA A 232 -12.32 12.63 -2.06
C ALA A 232 -11.49 11.61 -2.82
N VAL A 233 -11.58 10.35 -2.41
CA VAL A 233 -10.87 9.22 -2.98
C VAL A 233 -11.87 8.16 -3.39
N GLY A 234 -11.76 7.66 -4.64
CA GLY A 234 -12.56 6.54 -5.12
C GLY A 234 -12.01 5.21 -4.61
N VAL A 235 -12.87 4.32 -4.17
CA VAL A 235 -12.51 2.93 -3.87
C VAL A 235 -12.91 2.06 -5.05
N ARG A 236 -11.91 1.46 -5.68
CA ARG A 236 -12.05 0.65 -6.90
C ARG A 236 -12.87 -0.62 -6.63
N ASP A 237 -13.70 -1.00 -7.59
CA ASP A 237 -14.32 -2.32 -7.61
C ASP A 237 -13.23 -3.39 -7.86
N PRO A 238 -13.14 -4.44 -7.01
CA PRO A 238 -12.10 -5.47 -7.16
C PRO A 238 -12.28 -6.35 -8.42
N ARG A 239 -13.42 -6.27 -9.09
CA ARG A 239 -13.74 -7.09 -10.28
C ARG A 239 -13.95 -6.25 -11.55
N ASP A 240 -14.13 -4.95 -11.42
CA ASP A 240 -14.21 -4.02 -12.56
C ASP A 240 -13.28 -2.82 -12.35
N ALA A 241 -12.17 -2.81 -13.09
CA ALA A 241 -11.19 -1.74 -13.01
C ALA A 241 -11.73 -0.34 -13.37
N ASN A 242 -12.88 -0.26 -14.03
CA ASN A 242 -13.51 1.00 -14.45
C ASN A 242 -14.63 1.42 -13.50
N ALA A 243 -15.01 0.58 -12.54
CA ALA A 243 -16.06 0.86 -11.55
C ALA A 243 -15.47 1.20 -10.18
N MET A 244 -16.29 1.85 -9.35
CA MET A 244 -16.00 2.12 -7.95
C MET A 244 -17.12 1.56 -7.08
N VAL A 245 -16.74 0.94 -5.96
CA VAL A 245 -17.68 0.48 -4.93
C VAL A 245 -18.01 1.57 -3.92
N GLY A 246 -17.29 2.70 -3.95
CA GLY A 246 -17.54 3.83 -3.08
C GLY A 246 -16.63 5.02 -3.33
N VAL A 247 -16.98 6.15 -2.72
CA VAL A 247 -16.16 7.36 -2.67
C VAL A 247 -16.01 7.77 -1.21
N VAL A 248 -14.78 7.98 -0.76
CA VAL A 248 -14.45 8.38 0.60
C VAL A 248 -14.14 9.87 0.63
N PRO A 249 -14.99 10.70 1.23
CA PRO A 249 -14.62 12.08 1.55
C PRO A 249 -13.57 12.07 2.66
N MET A 250 -12.41 12.65 2.40
CA MET A 250 -11.29 12.65 3.32
C MET A 250 -11.55 13.56 4.51
N ASP A 251 -11.36 13.06 5.72
CA ASP A 251 -11.58 13.75 7.00
C ASP A 251 -10.28 14.07 7.75
N GLY A 252 -9.14 13.92 7.07
CA GLY A 252 -7.81 14.10 7.63
C GLY A 252 -7.11 12.80 8.02
N ARG A 253 -7.86 11.68 8.08
CA ARG A 253 -7.32 10.33 8.20
C ARG A 253 -6.73 9.88 6.85
N CYS A 254 -6.04 8.75 6.86
CA CYS A 254 -5.49 8.10 5.67
C CYS A 254 -6.38 6.93 5.23
N VAL A 255 -6.30 6.58 3.95
CA VAL A 255 -7.06 5.49 3.33
C VAL A 255 -6.08 4.56 2.64
N ALA A 256 -6.20 3.26 2.91
CA ALA A 256 -5.45 2.21 2.24
C ALA A 256 -6.37 1.07 1.82
N THR A 257 -6.05 0.41 0.70
CA THR A 257 -6.84 -0.72 0.20
C THR A 257 -5.95 -1.87 -0.19
N SER A 258 -6.10 -3.00 0.50
CA SER A 258 -5.54 -4.28 0.09
C SER A 258 -6.58 -5.07 -0.73
N GLY A 259 -6.13 -5.74 -1.80
CA GLY A 259 -7.02 -6.51 -2.65
C GLY A 259 -6.31 -7.67 -3.35
N ASP A 260 -7.08 -8.70 -3.68
CA ASP A 260 -6.61 -9.93 -4.33
C ASP A 260 -6.23 -9.74 -5.81
N TYR A 261 -6.64 -8.62 -6.40
CA TYR A 261 -6.57 -8.31 -7.83
C TYR A 261 -5.28 -7.60 -8.24
N GLU A 262 -4.45 -7.14 -7.31
CA GLU A 262 -3.21 -6.40 -7.64
C GLU A 262 -2.13 -7.34 -8.22
N THR A 263 -1.93 -8.49 -7.58
CA THR A 263 -1.06 -9.55 -8.10
C THR A 263 -1.68 -10.90 -7.74
N PHE A 264 -2.08 -11.66 -8.73
CA PHE A 264 -2.70 -12.98 -8.54
C PHE A 264 -1.95 -14.04 -9.34
N PHE A 265 -1.94 -15.26 -8.82
CA PHE A 265 -1.28 -16.43 -9.41
C PHE A 265 -2.24 -17.31 -10.19
N THR A 266 -3.57 -17.18 -9.91
CA THR A 266 -4.62 -17.90 -10.63
C THR A 266 -5.74 -16.94 -11.06
N PRO A 267 -6.39 -17.17 -12.24
CA PRO A 267 -7.39 -16.26 -12.79
C PRO A 267 -8.67 -16.11 -11.97
N ASP A 268 -8.91 -17.03 -11.03
CA ASP A 268 -10.04 -17.02 -10.10
C ASP A 268 -9.79 -16.15 -8.84
N TYR A 269 -8.61 -15.55 -8.72
CA TYR A 269 -8.16 -14.77 -7.58
C TYR A 269 -8.13 -15.54 -6.25
N LEU A 270 -8.09 -16.88 -6.28
CA LEU A 270 -7.98 -17.68 -5.05
C LEU A 270 -6.54 -17.73 -4.53
N HIS A 271 -5.57 -17.64 -5.44
CA HIS A 271 -4.14 -17.56 -5.09
C HIS A 271 -3.59 -16.21 -5.54
N HIS A 272 -3.20 -15.38 -4.58
CA HIS A 272 -2.75 -14.00 -4.80
C HIS A 272 -1.63 -13.62 -3.81
N HIS A 273 -1.07 -12.45 -3.94
CA HIS A 273 0.13 -11.98 -3.24
C HIS A 273 -0.02 -11.75 -1.72
N ILE A 274 -1.23 -11.74 -1.18
CA ILE A 274 -1.46 -11.65 0.26
C ILE A 274 -1.53 -13.08 0.79
N PHE A 275 -0.70 -13.42 1.76
CA PHE A 275 -0.60 -14.77 2.31
C PHE A 275 -1.11 -14.83 3.73
N ASP A 276 -1.82 -15.89 4.06
CA ASP A 276 -2.08 -16.32 5.43
C ASP A 276 -0.91 -17.19 5.92
N PRO A 277 -0.11 -16.72 6.88
CA PRO A 277 1.03 -17.48 7.39
C PRO A 277 0.65 -18.83 8.01
N ALA A 278 -0.61 -18.98 8.48
CA ALA A 278 -1.09 -20.19 9.10
C ALA A 278 -1.38 -21.31 8.09
N THR A 279 -1.75 -20.96 6.85
CA THR A 279 -2.07 -21.92 5.79
C THR A 279 -0.98 -22.04 4.73
N GLY A 280 -0.09 -21.04 4.65
CA GLY A 280 0.91 -20.93 3.58
C GLY A 280 0.31 -20.67 2.21
N ASP A 281 -0.91 -20.13 2.15
CA ASP A 281 -1.65 -19.82 0.94
C ASP A 281 -2.41 -18.50 1.11
N SER A 282 -3.12 -18.04 0.07
CA SER A 282 -3.88 -16.81 0.11
C SER A 282 -5.23 -16.99 0.84
N PRO A 283 -5.70 -15.96 1.58
CA PRO A 283 -7.04 -15.97 2.17
C PRO A 283 -8.12 -15.90 1.09
N THR A 284 -9.22 -16.65 1.28
CA THR A 284 -10.23 -16.88 0.23
C THR A 284 -11.55 -16.16 0.44
N GLN A 285 -11.74 -15.40 1.54
CA GLN A 285 -13.04 -14.80 1.86
C GLN A 285 -13.25 -13.43 1.20
N LEU A 286 -12.25 -12.57 1.24
CA LEU A 286 -12.37 -11.17 0.82
C LEU A 286 -11.67 -10.93 -0.53
N ALA A 287 -12.28 -10.08 -1.34
CA ALA A 287 -11.71 -9.58 -2.58
C ALA A 287 -10.91 -8.29 -2.34
N SER A 288 -11.40 -7.42 -1.45
CA SER A 288 -10.69 -6.21 -1.01
C SER A 288 -11.11 -5.75 0.37
N VAL A 289 -10.20 -5.04 1.03
CA VAL A 289 -10.42 -4.35 2.30
C VAL A 289 -9.87 -2.95 2.20
N THR A 290 -10.74 -1.96 2.37
CA THR A 290 -10.36 -0.54 2.51
C THR A 290 -10.41 -0.16 3.98
N VAL A 291 -9.33 0.40 4.49
CA VAL A 291 -9.19 0.89 5.86
C VAL A 291 -9.00 2.38 5.86
N ILE A 292 -9.73 3.06 6.74
CA ILE A 292 -9.52 4.46 7.10
C ILE A 292 -8.95 4.49 8.52
N ALA A 293 -7.78 5.10 8.69
CA ALA A 293 -7.09 5.15 9.98
C ALA A 293 -6.35 6.50 10.17
N PRO A 294 -5.96 6.87 11.41
CA PRO A 294 -5.27 8.13 11.70
C PRO A 294 -3.97 8.33 10.92
N THR A 295 -3.25 7.25 10.62
CA THR A 295 -1.99 7.28 9.86
C THR A 295 -2.03 6.33 8.67
N GLY A 296 -1.23 6.64 7.64
CA GLY A 296 -1.09 5.77 6.47
C GLY A 296 -0.50 4.43 6.83
N LEU A 297 0.52 4.40 7.71
CA LEU A 297 1.12 3.17 8.22
C LEU A 297 0.07 2.24 8.87
N GLN A 298 -0.86 2.79 9.65
CA GLN A 298 -1.96 2.02 10.25
C GLN A 298 -2.96 1.55 9.20
N ALA A 299 -3.39 2.43 8.29
CA ALA A 299 -4.37 2.09 7.26
C ALA A 299 -3.86 0.94 6.39
N ASP A 300 -2.62 1.01 5.91
CA ASP A 300 -1.98 0.03 5.04
C ASP A 300 -1.79 -1.31 5.77
N GLY A 301 -1.17 -1.32 6.95
CA GLY A 301 -0.95 -2.55 7.71
C GLY A 301 -2.26 -3.25 8.10
N TRP A 302 -3.26 -2.49 8.56
CA TRP A 302 -4.54 -3.08 8.93
C TRP A 302 -5.35 -3.55 7.72
N SER A 303 -5.27 -2.90 6.55
CA SER A 303 -5.95 -3.40 5.34
C SER A 303 -5.45 -4.78 4.95
N THR A 304 -4.13 -5.01 5.00
CA THR A 304 -3.51 -6.32 4.77
C THR A 304 -3.89 -7.33 5.86
N ALA A 305 -3.84 -6.92 7.13
CA ALA A 305 -4.21 -7.79 8.25
C ALA A 305 -5.66 -8.28 8.16
N PHE A 306 -6.59 -7.38 7.83
CA PHE A 306 -8.01 -7.72 7.73
C PHE A 306 -8.33 -8.60 6.51
N MET A 307 -7.59 -8.50 5.41
CA MET A 307 -7.68 -9.46 4.32
C MET A 307 -7.43 -10.90 4.80
N VAL A 308 -6.41 -11.08 5.65
CA VAL A 308 -6.03 -12.40 6.19
C VAL A 308 -6.99 -12.85 7.30
N LEU A 309 -7.42 -11.95 8.18
CA LEU A 309 -8.37 -12.26 9.26
C LEU A 309 -9.72 -12.72 8.74
N GLY A 310 -10.14 -12.26 7.58
CA GLY A 310 -11.48 -12.46 7.05
C GLY A 310 -12.53 -11.62 7.76
N MET A 311 -13.76 -11.63 7.25
CA MET A 311 -14.82 -10.68 7.60
C MET A 311 -15.15 -10.66 9.09
N GLU A 312 -15.43 -11.82 9.69
CA GLU A 312 -15.90 -11.91 11.09
C GLU A 312 -14.84 -11.38 12.08
N ARG A 313 -13.59 -11.84 11.94
CA ARG A 313 -12.48 -11.42 12.82
C ARG A 313 -12.09 -9.98 12.57
N ALA A 314 -12.16 -9.49 11.33
CA ALA A 314 -11.91 -8.09 11.00
C ALA A 314 -12.93 -7.16 11.66
N ILE A 315 -14.22 -7.50 11.63
CA ILE A 315 -15.29 -6.75 12.32
C ILE A 315 -15.04 -6.73 13.82
N ALA A 316 -14.79 -7.90 14.42
CA ALA A 316 -14.54 -8.00 15.87
C ALA A 316 -13.32 -7.15 16.29
N GLN A 317 -12.22 -7.21 15.52
CA GLN A 317 -11.04 -6.41 15.81
C GLN A 317 -11.30 -4.90 15.66
N ALA A 318 -11.99 -4.49 14.61
CA ALA A 318 -12.26 -3.07 14.33
C ALA A 318 -13.16 -2.43 15.38
N THR A 319 -14.08 -3.19 16.02
CA THR A 319 -14.91 -2.66 17.13
C THR A 319 -14.08 -2.23 18.33
N THR A 320 -12.86 -2.70 18.48
CA THR A 320 -11.91 -2.27 19.53
C THR A 320 -11.08 -1.05 19.13
N MET A 321 -11.26 -0.53 17.91
CA MET A 321 -10.45 0.52 17.32
C MET A 321 -11.32 1.71 16.86
N PRO A 322 -11.69 2.62 17.76
CA PRO A 322 -12.72 3.65 17.50
C PRO A 322 -12.32 4.65 16.39
N GLU A 323 -11.04 4.77 16.06
CA GLU A 323 -10.55 5.66 15.01
C GLU A 323 -10.36 4.97 13.64
N VAL A 324 -10.73 3.68 13.55
CA VAL A 324 -10.57 2.86 12.35
C VAL A 324 -11.91 2.49 11.76
N ASP A 325 -12.10 2.80 10.49
CA ASP A 325 -13.27 2.41 9.71
C ASP A 325 -12.90 1.47 8.57
N LEU A 326 -13.84 0.58 8.25
CA LEU A 326 -13.64 -0.46 7.25
C LEU A 326 -14.72 -0.43 6.16
N MET A 327 -14.30 -0.75 4.95
CA MET A 327 -15.16 -1.28 3.89
C MET A 327 -14.54 -2.58 3.38
N MET A 328 -15.31 -3.64 3.31
CA MET A 328 -14.88 -4.95 2.82
C MET A 328 -15.76 -5.39 1.67
N VAL A 329 -15.15 -5.98 0.65
CA VAL A 329 -15.86 -6.62 -0.47
C VAL A 329 -15.49 -8.10 -0.45
N ASP A 330 -16.47 -8.97 -0.40
CA ASP A 330 -16.23 -10.41 -0.46
C ASP A 330 -15.98 -10.91 -1.91
N LYS A 331 -15.63 -12.19 -2.05
CA LYS A 331 -15.40 -12.80 -3.38
C LYS A 331 -16.65 -12.83 -4.27
N ALA A 332 -17.87 -12.73 -3.69
CA ALA A 332 -19.14 -12.67 -4.42
C ALA A 332 -19.54 -11.23 -4.80
N GLY A 333 -18.78 -10.21 -4.35
CA GLY A 333 -19.05 -8.79 -4.62
C GLY A 333 -19.95 -8.13 -3.59
N ALA A 334 -20.32 -8.81 -2.50
CA ALA A 334 -21.11 -8.18 -1.44
C ALA A 334 -20.23 -7.21 -0.64
N VAL A 335 -20.76 -6.02 -0.40
CA VAL A 335 -20.05 -4.92 0.28
C VAL A 335 -20.55 -4.77 1.71
N TRP A 336 -19.63 -4.79 2.66
CA TRP A 336 -19.87 -4.46 4.05
C TRP A 336 -19.10 -3.20 4.46
N ARG A 337 -19.70 -2.36 5.33
CA ARG A 337 -19.06 -1.14 5.85
C ARG A 337 -19.29 -1.01 7.34
N SER A 338 -18.29 -0.50 8.08
CA SER A 338 -18.48 -0.06 9.46
C SER A 338 -19.42 1.15 9.52
N ALA A 339 -20.09 1.35 10.67
CA ALA A 339 -21.04 2.45 10.85
C ALA A 339 -20.38 3.84 10.70
N GLY A 340 -19.10 3.96 11.02
CA GLY A 340 -18.33 5.20 10.89
C GLY A 340 -17.69 5.41 9.52
N PHE A 341 -17.86 4.46 8.58
CA PHE A 341 -17.23 4.59 7.27
C PHE A 341 -17.86 5.76 6.48
N PRO A 342 -17.09 6.80 6.09
CA PRO A 342 -17.61 7.98 5.42
C PRO A 342 -18.30 7.62 4.10
N GLY A 343 -19.45 8.25 3.82
CA GLY A 343 -20.22 8.01 2.59
C GLY A 343 -21.01 6.70 2.59
N ALA A 344 -21.13 6.00 3.74
CA ALA A 344 -22.11 4.94 3.89
C ALA A 344 -23.53 5.55 3.76
N PRO A 345 -24.48 4.87 3.06
CA PRO A 345 -25.88 5.28 3.14
C PRO A 345 -26.31 5.14 4.60
N GLY A 346 -26.86 6.23 5.17
CA GLY A 346 -27.43 6.26 6.52
C GLY A 346 -28.71 5.42 6.62
#